data_ced12db4e1c95fc3d931acbf8256eeff
#
_entry.id   ced12db4e1c95fc3d931acbf8256eeff
#
_cell.length_a   1.000
_cell.length_b   1.000
_cell.length_c   1.000
_cell.angle_alpha   90.00
_cell.angle_beta   90.00
_cell.angle_gamma   90.00
#
_symmetry.space_group_name_H-M   'P 1'
#
loop_
_entity.id
_entity.type
_entity.pdbx_description
1 polymer ?
#
loop_
_entity_poly.entity_id
_entity_poly.type
_entity_poly.pdbx_seq_one_letter_code
_entity_poly.pdbx_strand_id
1 'polypeptide(L)'
;MQWKAEREFLLPIIEDVMSSGDFIGGARVEGFEHSVSALCETDFCVALNSGTDALVTGLVAMGIGRGDEVITPPNSFVASTAAISHIGAVPVFVDVVSDQSIDASKIEAAITKKTKAIMPVHLTGRMAQMDTIMEIADHFKIGVIEDSAQSIGSKFNTKSSGSIGQVGCFSTHPLKNLNACGDGGFLITNNRDIADRVRSLRNHGLLDRNTVKEFGYVSRMDALQASILTYRLNKLESVTSKRQHNASLYDELLDREYCFTPEPDSKIFNTYHTYVIQVSNRDGLQRYLTERGIGTAIHYPIPIHLQPAAKNLGYKLGDFPVTESQAGKILSLPIHQFLKDSDIEAVASTVNKFFREAE
;
A
#
# COMPACT_ATOMS: atom_id res chain seq x y z
N MET A 1 -6.40 -19.05 10.46
CA MET A 1 -7.69 -19.20 9.74
C MET A 1 -7.45 -19.43 8.25
N GLN A 2 -6.68 -18.59 7.55
CA GLN A 2 -6.45 -18.66 6.11
C GLN A 2 -5.93 -20.04 5.64
N TRP A 3 -4.88 -20.60 6.29
CA TRP A 3 -4.37 -21.92 5.95
C TRP A 3 -5.42 -23.03 6.00
N LYS A 4 -6.31 -23.00 7.00
CA LYS A 4 -7.40 -24.00 7.09
C LYS A 4 -8.39 -23.93 5.94
N ALA A 5 -8.60 -22.73 5.39
CA ALA A 5 -9.52 -22.50 4.27
C ALA A 5 -8.88 -22.81 2.90
N GLU A 6 -7.55 -22.74 2.79
CA GLU A 6 -6.85 -22.79 1.51
C GLU A 6 -6.00 -24.04 1.30
N ARG A 7 -5.68 -24.81 2.37
CA ARG A 7 -4.66 -25.90 2.30
C ARG A 7 -4.92 -26.93 1.22
N GLU A 8 -6.19 -27.31 1.00
CA GLU A 8 -6.57 -28.33 0.02
C GLU A 8 -6.31 -27.88 -1.41
N PHE A 9 -6.34 -26.58 -1.65
CA PHE A 9 -6.06 -25.97 -2.95
C PHE A 9 -4.56 -25.63 -3.11
N LEU A 10 -3.90 -25.22 -2.03
CA LEU A 10 -2.51 -24.80 -2.08
C LEU A 10 -1.54 -26.00 -2.12
N LEU A 11 -1.84 -27.11 -1.47
CA LEU A 11 -0.95 -28.28 -1.48
C LEU A 11 -0.65 -28.80 -2.90
N PRO A 12 -1.65 -29.00 -3.79
CA PRO A 12 -1.38 -29.39 -5.18
C PRO A 12 -0.57 -28.36 -5.96
N ILE A 13 -0.77 -27.04 -5.71
CA ILE A 13 -0.01 -25.98 -6.34
C ILE A 13 1.47 -26.05 -5.91
N ILE A 14 1.71 -26.26 -4.63
CA ILE A 14 3.07 -26.39 -4.08
C ILE A 14 3.76 -27.63 -4.68
N GLU A 15 3.08 -28.77 -4.70
CA GLU A 15 3.58 -30.03 -5.26
C GLU A 15 3.93 -29.88 -6.76
N ASP A 16 3.08 -29.21 -7.53
CA ASP A 16 3.30 -28.95 -8.96
C ASP A 16 4.56 -28.09 -9.19
N VAL A 17 4.74 -27.01 -8.43
CA VAL A 17 5.95 -26.17 -8.53
C VAL A 17 7.20 -26.94 -8.12
N MET A 18 7.14 -27.68 -7.00
CA MET A 18 8.30 -28.44 -6.50
C MET A 18 8.70 -29.55 -7.47
N SER A 19 7.71 -30.22 -8.10
CA SER A 19 7.95 -31.29 -9.05
C SER A 19 8.51 -30.79 -10.38
N SER A 20 8.17 -29.58 -10.81
CA SER A 20 8.66 -28.99 -12.05
C SER A 20 10.13 -28.57 -11.98
N GLY A 21 10.62 -28.17 -10.81
CA GLY A 21 11.95 -27.57 -10.65
C GLY A 21 12.10 -26.14 -11.16
N ASP A 22 11.02 -25.53 -11.67
CA ASP A 22 11.00 -24.16 -12.18
C ASP A 22 10.68 -23.17 -11.05
N PHE A 23 11.69 -22.72 -10.32
CA PHE A 23 11.52 -21.91 -9.14
C PHE A 23 11.57 -20.41 -9.39
N ILE A 24 12.20 -19.94 -10.49
CA ILE A 24 12.46 -18.53 -10.74
C ILE A 24 12.05 -18.15 -12.17
N GLY A 25 11.18 -17.15 -12.30
CA GLY A 25 10.68 -16.71 -13.61
C GLY A 25 9.75 -17.72 -14.29
N GLY A 26 9.68 -17.66 -15.62
CA GLY A 26 8.91 -18.60 -16.43
C GLY A 26 7.40 -18.39 -16.40
N ALA A 27 6.68 -19.34 -16.97
CA ALA A 27 5.25 -19.22 -17.28
C ALA A 27 4.34 -18.91 -16.06
N ARG A 28 4.72 -19.34 -14.85
CA ARG A 28 3.94 -19.05 -13.62
C ARG A 28 4.00 -17.60 -13.23
N VAL A 29 5.18 -16.99 -13.32
CA VAL A 29 5.36 -15.55 -13.05
C VAL A 29 4.71 -14.71 -14.14
N GLU A 30 4.87 -15.08 -15.41
CA GLU A 30 4.24 -14.40 -16.55
C GLU A 30 2.71 -14.49 -16.49
N GLY A 31 2.16 -15.65 -16.09
CA GLY A 31 0.72 -15.85 -15.89
C GLY A 31 0.15 -14.97 -14.78
N PHE A 32 0.89 -14.82 -13.67
CA PHE A 32 0.54 -13.88 -12.60
C PHE A 32 0.58 -12.43 -13.11
N GLU A 33 1.67 -12.01 -13.78
CA GLU A 33 1.81 -10.67 -14.35
C GLU A 33 0.65 -10.34 -15.31
N HIS A 34 0.28 -11.28 -16.18
CA HIS A 34 -0.85 -11.12 -17.09
C HIS A 34 -2.18 -10.96 -16.34
N SER A 35 -2.43 -11.78 -15.32
CA SER A 35 -3.66 -11.72 -14.54
C SER A 35 -3.79 -10.41 -13.77
N VAL A 36 -2.69 -9.87 -13.25
CA VAL A 36 -2.66 -8.56 -12.57
C VAL A 36 -2.88 -7.42 -13.56
N SER A 37 -2.22 -7.45 -14.73
CA SER A 37 -2.43 -6.46 -15.80
C SER A 37 -3.90 -6.38 -16.20
N ALA A 38 -4.56 -7.53 -16.36
CA ALA A 38 -5.99 -7.60 -16.68
C ALA A 38 -6.87 -7.01 -15.55
N LEU A 39 -6.55 -7.35 -14.27
CA LEU A 39 -7.29 -6.80 -13.11
C LEU A 39 -7.17 -5.29 -13.00
N CYS A 40 -5.97 -4.76 -13.22
CA CYS A 40 -5.68 -3.33 -13.06
C CYS A 40 -5.93 -2.51 -14.34
N GLU A 41 -6.33 -3.16 -15.44
CA GLU A 41 -6.57 -2.53 -16.74
C GLU A 41 -5.33 -1.76 -17.24
N THR A 42 -4.14 -2.41 -17.15
CA THR A 42 -2.85 -1.84 -17.59
C THR A 42 -2.16 -2.76 -18.58
N ASP A 43 -1.28 -2.19 -19.42
CA ASP A 43 -0.58 -2.96 -20.46
C ASP A 43 0.49 -3.89 -19.87
N PHE A 44 1.13 -3.49 -18.77
CA PHE A 44 2.27 -4.22 -18.22
C PHE A 44 2.17 -4.36 -16.70
N CYS A 45 2.50 -5.57 -16.24
CA CYS A 45 2.86 -5.86 -14.85
C CYS A 45 4.26 -6.46 -14.83
N VAL A 46 5.04 -6.15 -13.80
CA VAL A 46 6.36 -6.72 -13.55
C VAL A 46 6.41 -7.18 -12.10
N ALA A 47 6.47 -8.50 -11.89
CA ALA A 47 6.53 -9.11 -10.57
C ALA A 47 7.93 -8.97 -9.96
N LEU A 48 7.98 -8.66 -8.67
CA LEU A 48 9.18 -8.32 -7.90
C LEU A 48 9.17 -9.04 -6.55
N ASN A 49 10.28 -9.01 -5.82
CA ASN A 49 10.38 -9.68 -4.52
C ASN A 49 9.70 -8.92 -3.37
N SER A 50 9.39 -7.65 -3.54
CA SER A 50 8.72 -6.83 -2.50
C SER A 50 8.06 -5.57 -3.08
N GLY A 51 7.12 -4.99 -2.32
CA GLY A 51 6.58 -3.66 -2.65
C GLY A 51 7.64 -2.56 -2.54
N THR A 52 8.61 -2.71 -1.66
CA THR A 52 9.73 -1.75 -1.53
C THR A 52 10.56 -1.73 -2.82
N ASP A 53 10.90 -2.89 -3.37
CA ASP A 53 11.63 -2.97 -4.63
C ASP A 53 10.80 -2.51 -5.83
N ALA A 54 9.47 -2.65 -5.77
CA ALA A 54 8.60 -2.06 -6.77
C ALA A 54 8.72 -0.53 -6.79
N LEU A 55 8.74 0.12 -5.62
CA LEU A 55 8.96 1.56 -5.50
C LEU A 55 10.38 1.96 -5.96
N VAL A 56 11.43 1.27 -5.49
CA VAL A 56 12.83 1.56 -5.85
C VAL A 56 13.02 1.43 -7.37
N THR A 57 12.64 0.30 -7.94
CA THR A 57 12.84 0.05 -9.38
C THR A 57 11.95 0.94 -10.25
N GLY A 58 10.75 1.26 -9.78
CA GLY A 58 9.84 2.20 -10.43
C GLY A 58 10.43 3.59 -10.52
N LEU A 59 10.92 4.15 -9.40
CA LEU A 59 11.59 5.45 -9.37
C LEU A 59 12.82 5.48 -10.28
N VAL A 60 13.68 4.44 -10.21
CA VAL A 60 14.85 4.33 -11.10
C VAL A 60 14.43 4.27 -12.57
N ALA A 61 13.39 3.48 -12.88
CA ALA A 61 12.90 3.35 -14.26
C ALA A 61 12.30 4.65 -14.80
N MET A 62 11.71 5.49 -13.94
CA MET A 62 11.26 6.85 -14.28
C MET A 62 12.43 7.84 -14.45
N GLY A 63 13.68 7.42 -14.24
CA GLY A 63 14.86 8.27 -14.37
C GLY A 63 15.14 9.14 -13.15
N ILE A 64 14.52 8.86 -12.02
CA ILE A 64 14.70 9.60 -10.76
C ILE A 64 15.92 9.06 -10.02
N GLY A 65 16.74 9.94 -9.45
CA GLY A 65 17.96 9.55 -8.77
C GLY A 65 18.54 10.63 -7.86
N ARG A 66 19.85 10.59 -7.68
CA ARG A 66 20.56 11.43 -6.72
C ARG A 66 20.31 12.94 -6.94
N GLY A 67 19.78 13.57 -5.90
CA GLY A 67 19.52 15.02 -5.87
C GLY A 67 18.17 15.45 -6.42
N ASP A 68 17.41 14.55 -7.02
CA ASP A 68 16.01 14.78 -7.35
C ASP A 68 15.14 14.76 -6.09
N GLU A 69 14.00 15.42 -6.13
CA GLU A 69 13.04 15.46 -5.04
C GLU A 69 11.78 14.71 -5.42
N VAL A 70 11.22 13.94 -4.45
CA VAL A 70 9.96 13.24 -4.59
C VAL A 70 9.04 13.63 -3.43
N ILE A 71 7.87 14.16 -3.76
CA ILE A 71 6.86 14.58 -2.79
C ILE A 71 6.07 13.36 -2.32
N THR A 72 5.92 13.18 -0.98
CA THR A 72 5.20 12.04 -0.38
C THR A 72 4.64 12.43 1.00
N PRO A 73 3.62 11.75 1.54
CA PRO A 73 3.13 12.04 2.89
C PRO A 73 4.03 11.44 3.97
N PRO A 74 4.11 12.07 5.18
CA PRO A 74 4.95 11.60 6.27
C PRO A 74 4.32 10.52 7.16
N ASN A 75 3.10 10.04 6.87
CA ASN A 75 2.33 9.10 7.68
C ASN A 75 2.28 7.67 7.14
N SER A 76 2.99 7.37 6.05
CA SER A 76 2.99 6.04 5.43
C SER A 76 3.89 5.04 6.19
N PHE A 77 3.89 3.78 5.73
CA PHE A 77 4.96 2.85 6.09
C PHE A 77 6.29 3.38 5.57
N VAL A 78 7.35 3.13 6.34
CA VAL A 78 8.69 3.67 6.04
C VAL A 78 9.21 3.35 4.64
N ALA A 79 8.70 2.30 3.99
CA ALA A 79 9.15 1.86 2.67
C ALA A 79 8.99 2.93 1.57
N SER A 80 7.92 3.74 1.61
CA SER A 80 7.73 4.84 0.65
C SER A 80 8.91 5.82 0.67
N THR A 81 9.26 6.30 1.87
CA THR A 81 10.38 7.24 2.06
C THR A 81 11.75 6.55 1.87
N ALA A 82 11.88 5.31 2.33
CA ALA A 82 13.12 4.54 2.19
C ALA A 82 13.46 4.30 0.71
N ALA A 83 12.47 3.99 -0.14
CA ALA A 83 12.67 3.80 -1.57
C ALA A 83 13.24 5.05 -2.24
N ILE A 84 12.71 6.24 -1.89
CA ILE A 84 13.24 7.53 -2.37
C ILE A 84 14.69 7.72 -1.92
N SER A 85 14.96 7.47 -0.64
CA SER A 85 16.30 7.66 -0.06
C SER A 85 17.32 6.66 -0.62
N HIS A 86 16.95 5.41 -0.90
CA HIS A 86 17.83 4.37 -1.42
C HIS A 86 18.41 4.71 -2.80
N ILE A 87 17.66 5.41 -3.63
CA ILE A 87 18.16 5.88 -4.94
C ILE A 87 18.92 7.19 -4.86
N GLY A 88 19.10 7.76 -3.66
CA GLY A 88 19.77 9.03 -3.43
C GLY A 88 18.92 10.27 -3.73
N ALA A 89 17.64 10.10 -3.99
CA ALA A 89 16.68 11.19 -4.08
C ALA A 89 16.28 11.69 -2.68
N VAL A 90 15.68 12.86 -2.63
CA VAL A 90 15.28 13.55 -1.39
C VAL A 90 13.76 13.46 -1.23
N PRO A 91 13.26 12.84 -0.16
CA PRO A 91 11.83 12.89 0.15
C PRO A 91 11.45 14.29 0.63
N VAL A 92 10.43 14.87 0.00
CA VAL A 92 9.81 16.14 0.41
C VAL A 92 8.42 15.82 0.97
N PHE A 93 8.20 16.11 2.25
CA PHE A 93 6.94 15.76 2.87
C PHE A 93 5.88 16.85 2.68
N VAL A 94 4.65 16.40 2.47
CA VAL A 94 3.43 17.21 2.47
C VAL A 94 2.47 16.57 3.47
N ASP A 95 1.90 17.40 4.36
CA ASP A 95 0.98 16.95 5.40
C ASP A 95 -0.26 16.24 4.80
N VAL A 96 -1.06 15.65 5.63
CA VAL A 96 -2.23 14.88 5.25
C VAL A 96 -3.53 15.58 5.63
N VAL A 97 -4.65 15.11 5.11
CA VAL A 97 -6.00 15.51 5.50
C VAL A 97 -6.58 14.55 6.55
N SER A 98 -7.81 14.79 6.98
CA SER A 98 -8.46 14.03 8.08
C SER A 98 -8.56 12.52 7.80
N ASP A 99 -8.62 12.10 6.55
CA ASP A 99 -8.71 10.70 6.12
C ASP A 99 -7.35 10.00 5.94
N GLN A 100 -6.26 10.64 6.36
CA GLN A 100 -4.87 10.20 6.26
C GLN A 100 -4.26 10.25 4.85
N SER A 101 -4.99 10.68 3.83
CA SER A 101 -4.45 10.91 2.48
C SER A 101 -3.58 12.16 2.44
N ILE A 102 -2.60 12.21 1.53
CA ILE A 102 -1.80 13.42 1.28
C ILE A 102 -2.72 14.61 0.96
N ASP A 103 -2.45 15.77 1.55
CA ASP A 103 -3.17 17.01 1.28
C ASP A 103 -2.78 17.56 -0.11
N ALA A 104 -3.57 17.23 -1.12
CA ALA A 104 -3.30 17.63 -2.50
C ALA A 104 -3.23 19.15 -2.66
N SER A 105 -3.94 19.94 -1.83
CA SER A 105 -3.92 21.41 -1.88
C SER A 105 -2.57 22.03 -1.47
N LYS A 106 -1.72 21.26 -0.78
CA LYS A 106 -0.39 21.71 -0.33
C LYS A 106 0.75 21.24 -1.23
N ILE A 107 0.48 20.37 -2.21
CA ILE A 107 1.51 19.80 -3.07
C ILE A 107 2.22 20.88 -3.89
N GLU A 108 1.47 21.79 -4.50
CA GLU A 108 2.03 22.85 -5.36
C GLU A 108 3.07 23.68 -4.62
N ALA A 109 2.81 24.07 -3.37
CA ALA A 109 3.72 24.86 -2.55
C ALA A 109 5.04 24.13 -2.20
N ALA A 110 5.07 22.79 -2.30
CA ALA A 110 6.24 21.97 -2.04
C ALA A 110 7.08 21.71 -3.30
N ILE A 111 6.60 22.10 -4.49
CA ILE A 111 7.30 21.86 -5.75
C ILE A 111 8.48 22.82 -5.89
N THR A 112 9.66 22.28 -6.23
CA THR A 112 10.87 22.99 -6.58
C THR A 112 11.36 22.62 -7.99
N LYS A 113 12.43 23.24 -8.44
CA LYS A 113 13.08 22.87 -9.71
C LYS A 113 13.69 21.46 -9.70
N LYS A 114 13.86 20.87 -8.52
CA LYS A 114 14.39 19.51 -8.32
C LYS A 114 13.30 18.46 -8.24
N THR A 115 12.03 18.85 -8.02
CA THR A 115 10.93 17.94 -7.93
C THR A 115 10.73 17.20 -9.24
N LYS A 116 10.76 15.86 -9.20
CA LYS A 116 10.61 14.98 -10.36
C LYS A 116 9.37 14.12 -10.30
N ALA A 117 8.86 13.83 -9.09
CA ALA A 117 7.64 13.06 -8.95
C ALA A 117 6.87 13.42 -7.68
N ILE A 118 5.58 13.07 -7.72
CA ILE A 118 4.70 12.95 -6.56
C ILE A 118 4.48 11.45 -6.33
N MET A 119 4.64 11.02 -5.07
CA MET A 119 4.34 9.65 -4.63
C MET A 119 3.19 9.69 -3.62
N PRO A 120 1.93 9.74 -4.06
CA PRO A 120 0.80 9.55 -3.16
C PRO A 120 0.82 8.12 -2.61
N VAL A 121 0.36 7.95 -1.37
CA VAL A 121 0.19 6.65 -0.73
C VAL A 121 -1.30 6.40 -0.51
N HIS A 122 -1.80 5.29 -1.06
CA HIS A 122 -3.18 4.86 -0.88
C HIS A 122 -3.33 4.07 0.42
N LEU A 123 -3.16 4.79 1.52
CA LEU A 123 -3.13 4.21 2.86
C LEU A 123 -4.49 3.59 3.23
N THR A 124 -4.49 2.49 3.97
CA THR A 124 -5.68 1.76 4.43
C THR A 124 -6.53 1.09 3.34
N GLY A 125 -6.17 1.28 2.07
CA GLY A 125 -6.99 0.89 0.91
C GLY A 125 -7.78 2.04 0.31
N ARG A 126 -7.78 3.22 0.96
CA ARG A 126 -8.42 4.44 0.46
C ARG A 126 -7.47 5.17 -0.49
N MET A 127 -7.97 5.56 -1.64
CA MET A 127 -7.16 6.30 -2.62
C MET A 127 -7.06 7.78 -2.27
N ALA A 128 -5.89 8.37 -2.54
CA ALA A 128 -5.70 9.82 -2.50
C ALA A 128 -6.53 10.51 -3.61
N GLN A 129 -6.68 11.84 -3.52
CA GLN A 129 -7.42 12.65 -4.49
C GLN A 129 -6.64 12.75 -5.81
N MET A 130 -6.72 11.68 -6.62
CA MET A 130 -5.88 11.50 -7.80
C MET A 130 -6.18 12.48 -8.92
N ASP A 131 -7.40 12.99 -9.04
CA ASP A 131 -7.74 14.04 -10.00
C ASP A 131 -6.90 15.31 -9.77
N THR A 132 -6.91 15.84 -8.58
CA THR A 132 -6.12 17.04 -8.20
C THR A 132 -4.61 16.78 -8.31
N ILE A 133 -4.14 15.60 -7.87
CA ILE A 133 -2.72 15.24 -7.96
C ILE A 133 -2.25 15.19 -9.41
N MET A 134 -3.03 14.59 -10.30
CA MET A 134 -2.71 14.53 -11.73
C MET A 134 -2.74 15.90 -12.41
N GLU A 135 -3.72 16.76 -12.08
CA GLU A 135 -3.77 18.14 -12.58
C GLU A 135 -2.50 18.92 -12.22
N ILE A 136 -2.04 18.80 -10.97
CA ILE A 136 -0.77 19.43 -10.52
C ILE A 136 0.42 18.83 -11.26
N ALA A 137 0.51 17.51 -11.34
CA ALA A 137 1.61 16.81 -12.00
C ALA A 137 1.75 17.20 -13.48
N ASP A 138 0.63 17.27 -14.20
CA ASP A 138 0.58 17.67 -15.61
C ASP A 138 0.98 19.15 -15.80
N HIS A 139 0.51 20.05 -14.92
CA HIS A 139 0.84 21.46 -14.95
C HIS A 139 2.37 21.68 -14.80
N PHE A 140 2.98 21.00 -13.83
CA PHE A 140 4.41 21.12 -13.54
C PHE A 140 5.29 20.16 -14.36
N LYS A 141 4.71 19.27 -15.16
CA LYS A 141 5.40 18.24 -15.98
C LYS A 141 6.29 17.33 -15.13
N ILE A 142 5.79 16.90 -13.99
CA ILE A 142 6.45 15.96 -13.08
C ILE A 142 5.71 14.61 -13.09
N GLY A 143 6.42 13.53 -12.72
CA GLY A 143 5.85 12.18 -12.71
C GLY A 143 4.94 11.91 -11.52
N VAL A 144 4.09 10.86 -11.64
CA VAL A 144 3.33 10.32 -10.51
C VAL A 144 3.62 8.83 -10.40
N ILE A 145 4.05 8.39 -9.22
CA ILE A 145 4.25 7.00 -8.84
C ILE A 145 3.34 6.68 -7.66
N GLU A 146 2.37 5.80 -7.83
CA GLU A 146 1.40 5.47 -6.79
C GLU A 146 1.96 4.38 -5.87
N ASP A 147 2.12 4.68 -4.57
CA ASP A 147 2.32 3.63 -3.57
C ASP A 147 0.96 2.99 -3.26
N SER A 148 0.68 1.93 -3.98
CA SER A 148 -0.54 1.13 -3.92
C SER A 148 -0.39 -0.14 -3.05
N ALA A 149 0.63 -0.17 -2.17
CA ALA A 149 0.94 -1.34 -1.35
C ALA A 149 -0.21 -1.79 -0.44
N GLN A 150 -1.24 -0.97 -0.24
CA GLN A 150 -2.41 -1.27 0.60
C GLN A 150 -3.73 -1.22 -0.17
N SER A 151 -3.73 -1.02 -1.49
CA SER A 151 -4.93 -0.65 -2.24
C SER A 151 -5.24 -1.52 -3.46
N ILE A 152 -4.71 -2.76 -3.51
CA ILE A 152 -5.06 -3.68 -4.60
C ILE A 152 -6.59 -3.85 -4.70
N GLY A 153 -7.13 -3.62 -5.89
CA GLY A 153 -8.56 -3.66 -6.18
C GLY A 153 -9.34 -2.39 -5.80
N SER A 154 -8.69 -1.38 -5.15
CA SER A 154 -9.32 -0.07 -4.93
C SER A 154 -9.45 0.69 -6.23
N LYS A 155 -10.43 1.61 -6.29
CA LYS A 155 -10.65 2.46 -7.47
C LYS A 155 -10.89 3.91 -7.06
N PHE A 156 -10.42 4.83 -7.91
CA PHE A 156 -10.79 6.25 -7.87
C PHE A 156 -11.59 6.56 -9.14
N ASN A 157 -12.84 6.98 -8.98
CA ASN A 157 -13.85 6.92 -10.01
C ASN A 157 -13.97 5.48 -10.55
N THR A 158 -13.63 5.23 -11.80
CA THR A 158 -13.63 3.87 -12.39
C THR A 158 -12.22 3.31 -12.58
N LYS A 159 -11.16 4.11 -12.34
CA LYS A 159 -9.77 3.72 -12.58
C LYS A 159 -9.20 2.95 -11.41
N SER A 160 -8.51 1.86 -11.69
CA SER A 160 -7.87 1.02 -10.69
C SER A 160 -6.71 1.74 -10.00
N SER A 161 -6.52 1.47 -8.71
CA SER A 161 -5.35 1.90 -7.96
C SER A 161 -4.06 1.49 -8.66
N GLY A 162 -3.10 2.39 -8.75
CA GLY A 162 -1.82 2.18 -9.42
C GLY A 162 -1.85 2.39 -10.94
N SER A 163 -3.05 2.55 -11.56
CA SER A 163 -3.17 2.74 -13.02
C SER A 163 -3.35 4.20 -13.44
N ILE A 164 -3.38 5.14 -12.50
CA ILE A 164 -3.67 6.56 -12.77
C ILE A 164 -2.39 7.34 -13.02
N GLY A 165 -1.36 7.09 -12.21
CA GLY A 165 -0.02 7.63 -12.42
C GLY A 165 0.74 6.90 -13.53
N GLN A 166 2.00 7.25 -13.70
CA GLN A 166 2.89 6.57 -14.66
C GLN A 166 3.26 5.15 -14.21
N VAL A 167 3.31 4.93 -12.90
CA VAL A 167 3.70 3.69 -12.25
C VAL A 167 2.84 3.46 -11.02
N GLY A 168 2.35 2.24 -10.83
CA GLY A 168 1.72 1.78 -9.60
C GLY A 168 2.53 0.65 -8.96
N CYS A 169 2.81 0.77 -7.65
CA CYS A 169 3.64 -0.17 -6.90
C CYS A 169 2.85 -0.88 -5.82
N PHE A 170 2.91 -2.21 -5.80
CA PHE A 170 2.11 -3.05 -4.92
C PHE A 170 2.97 -3.97 -4.07
N SER A 171 2.48 -4.28 -2.87
CA SER A 171 3.04 -5.27 -1.97
C SER A 171 2.12 -6.47 -1.84
N THR A 172 2.69 -7.67 -1.88
CA THR A 172 1.99 -8.92 -1.58
C THR A 172 2.50 -9.56 -0.28
N HIS A 173 3.06 -8.76 0.63
CA HIS A 173 3.43 -9.19 1.98
C HIS A 173 2.28 -9.95 2.65
N PRO A 174 2.53 -10.95 3.53
CA PRO A 174 1.51 -11.83 4.12
C PRO A 174 0.32 -11.15 4.81
N LEU A 175 0.44 -9.89 5.19
CA LEU A 175 -0.65 -9.12 5.80
C LEU A 175 -1.51 -8.35 4.79
N LYS A 176 -1.18 -8.36 3.49
CA LYS A 176 -1.92 -7.63 2.45
C LYS A 176 -3.20 -8.36 2.03
N ASN A 177 -4.13 -7.62 1.39
CA ASN A 177 -5.39 -8.20 0.88
C ASN A 177 -5.13 -9.29 -0.17
N LEU A 178 -4.19 -9.05 -1.07
CA LEU A 178 -3.58 -10.07 -1.93
C LEU A 178 -2.21 -10.40 -1.35
N ASN A 179 -2.07 -11.57 -0.73
CA ASN A 179 -0.90 -11.89 0.06
C ASN A 179 -0.19 -13.15 -0.44
N ALA A 180 1.13 -13.12 -0.45
CA ALA A 180 2.02 -14.25 -0.69
C ALA A 180 2.20 -15.11 0.59
N CYS A 181 2.95 -16.20 0.48
CA CYS A 181 3.44 -16.97 1.63
C CYS A 181 4.91 -16.61 1.93
N GLY A 182 5.20 -15.33 1.99
CA GLY A 182 6.50 -14.70 2.13
C GLY A 182 6.46 -13.30 1.54
N ASP A 183 7.61 -12.71 1.26
CA ASP A 183 7.66 -11.42 0.59
C ASP A 183 7.28 -11.53 -0.89
N GLY A 184 6.79 -10.42 -1.42
CA GLY A 184 6.45 -10.26 -2.81
C GLY A 184 5.89 -8.87 -3.09
N GLY A 185 5.90 -8.51 -4.36
CA GLY A 185 5.35 -7.26 -4.85
C GLY A 185 5.33 -7.25 -6.37
N PHE A 186 4.81 -6.20 -6.93
CA PHE A 186 4.81 -5.99 -8.36
C PHE A 186 4.61 -4.51 -8.69
N LEU A 187 4.97 -4.16 -9.90
CA LEU A 187 4.78 -2.85 -10.48
C LEU A 187 3.87 -2.98 -11.70
N ILE A 188 2.96 -2.02 -11.90
CA ILE A 188 2.14 -1.90 -13.11
C ILE A 188 2.41 -0.56 -13.81
N THR A 189 2.28 -0.55 -15.12
CA THR A 189 2.45 0.64 -15.95
C THR A 189 1.88 0.43 -17.34
N ASN A 190 1.52 1.53 -18.04
CA ASN A 190 1.19 1.52 -19.47
C ASN A 190 2.41 1.93 -20.33
N ASN A 191 3.55 2.23 -19.71
CA ASN A 191 4.76 2.62 -20.43
C ASN A 191 5.69 1.41 -20.62
N ARG A 192 5.87 1.00 -21.88
CA ARG A 192 6.73 -0.13 -22.27
C ARG A 192 8.16 0.06 -21.83
N ASP A 193 8.74 1.26 -21.98
CA ASP A 193 10.14 1.52 -21.66
C ASP A 193 10.40 1.37 -20.15
N ILE A 194 9.44 1.81 -19.32
CA ILE A 194 9.48 1.61 -17.86
C ILE A 194 9.39 0.11 -17.55
N ALA A 195 8.42 -0.62 -18.13
CA ALA A 195 8.26 -2.05 -17.89
C ALA A 195 9.52 -2.84 -18.27
N ASP A 196 10.08 -2.58 -19.45
CA ASP A 196 11.26 -3.28 -19.94
C ASP A 196 12.51 -2.93 -19.12
N ARG A 197 12.65 -1.68 -18.67
CA ARG A 197 13.73 -1.30 -17.76
C ARG A 197 13.61 -1.99 -16.41
N VAL A 198 12.41 -2.06 -15.82
CA VAL A 198 12.19 -2.79 -14.55
C VAL A 198 12.46 -4.28 -14.70
N ARG A 199 12.06 -4.91 -15.82
CA ARG A 199 12.40 -6.32 -16.11
C ARG A 199 13.91 -6.57 -16.16
N SER A 200 14.67 -5.64 -16.75
CA SER A 200 16.13 -5.69 -16.75
C SER A 200 16.68 -5.49 -15.33
N LEU A 201 16.26 -4.42 -14.63
CA LEU A 201 16.73 -4.07 -13.29
C LEU A 201 16.49 -5.21 -12.28
N ARG A 202 15.32 -5.85 -12.28
CA ARG A 202 15.01 -6.96 -11.35
C ARG A 202 15.89 -8.17 -11.52
N ASN A 203 16.58 -8.29 -12.66
CA ASN A 203 17.44 -9.40 -13.03
C ASN A 203 18.86 -8.92 -13.36
N HIS A 204 19.53 -8.29 -12.39
CA HIS A 204 20.93 -7.81 -12.49
C HIS A 204 21.20 -6.76 -13.58
N GLY A 205 20.19 -6.20 -14.23
CA GLY A 205 20.35 -5.30 -15.39
C GLY A 205 20.71 -6.02 -16.69
N LEU A 206 20.43 -7.32 -16.77
CA LEU A 206 20.67 -8.14 -17.94
C LEU A 206 19.72 -7.78 -19.09
N LEU A 207 20.28 -7.65 -20.30
CA LEU A 207 19.55 -7.63 -21.57
C LEU A 207 19.35 -9.04 -22.11
N ASP A 208 20.38 -9.85 -22.00
CA ASP A 208 20.42 -11.26 -22.34
C ASP A 208 21.36 -11.99 -21.35
N ARG A 209 21.62 -13.27 -21.59
CA ARG A 209 22.40 -14.12 -20.66
C ARG A 209 23.82 -13.56 -20.38
N ASN A 210 24.39 -12.78 -21.28
CA ASN A 210 25.81 -12.40 -21.25
C ASN A 210 26.03 -10.88 -21.23
N THR A 211 25.01 -10.08 -21.48
CA THR A 211 25.10 -8.63 -21.64
C THR A 211 24.38 -7.91 -20.52
N VAL A 212 25.11 -7.12 -19.74
CA VAL A 212 24.59 -6.24 -18.68
C VAL A 212 24.51 -4.82 -19.23
N LYS A 213 23.32 -4.22 -19.25
CA LYS A 213 23.11 -2.82 -19.69
C LYS A 213 23.43 -1.81 -18.60
N GLU A 214 22.99 -2.10 -17.40
CA GLU A 214 23.20 -1.29 -16.19
C GLU A 214 23.27 -2.21 -14.98
N PHE A 215 23.88 -1.79 -13.89
CA PHE A 215 23.88 -2.61 -12.67
C PHE A 215 22.49 -2.57 -12.03
N GLY A 216 21.84 -3.74 -11.99
CA GLY A 216 20.52 -3.93 -11.44
C GLY A 216 20.53 -4.67 -10.11
N TYR A 217 19.40 -5.24 -9.77
CA TYR A 217 19.09 -5.89 -8.50
C TYR A 217 18.78 -7.38 -8.71
N VAL A 218 18.74 -8.12 -7.62
CA VAL A 218 18.06 -9.43 -7.57
C VAL A 218 16.72 -9.20 -6.91
N SER A 219 15.69 -8.90 -7.71
CA SER A 219 14.35 -8.59 -7.24
C SER A 219 13.29 -9.34 -8.06
N ARG A 220 13.35 -10.67 -7.98
CA ARG A 220 12.46 -11.57 -8.71
C ARG A 220 11.43 -12.16 -7.76
N MET A 221 10.20 -12.30 -8.23
CA MET A 221 9.19 -13.11 -7.54
C MET A 221 9.46 -14.58 -7.79
N ASP A 222 9.41 -15.41 -6.77
CA ASP A 222 9.52 -16.86 -6.91
C ASP A 222 8.27 -17.43 -7.60
N ALA A 223 8.45 -18.45 -8.42
CA ALA A 223 7.36 -19.13 -9.11
C ALA A 223 6.33 -19.72 -8.16
N LEU A 224 6.75 -20.16 -6.97
CA LEU A 224 5.87 -20.63 -5.91
C LEU A 224 4.94 -19.50 -5.42
N GLN A 225 5.49 -18.32 -5.14
CA GLN A 225 4.70 -17.18 -4.71
C GLN A 225 3.74 -16.72 -5.82
N ALA A 226 4.20 -16.68 -7.07
CA ALA A 226 3.36 -16.33 -8.22
C ALA A 226 2.17 -17.28 -8.38
N SER A 227 2.39 -18.59 -8.21
CA SER A 227 1.33 -19.61 -8.31
C SER A 227 0.28 -19.47 -7.19
N ILE A 228 0.73 -19.24 -5.95
CA ILE A 228 -0.15 -18.98 -4.80
C ILE A 228 -0.93 -17.69 -5.00
N LEU A 229 -0.27 -16.63 -5.47
CA LEU A 229 -0.89 -15.34 -5.72
C LEU A 229 -1.93 -15.41 -6.85
N THR A 230 -1.68 -16.17 -7.90
CA THR A 230 -2.65 -16.40 -8.99
C THR A 230 -3.91 -17.08 -8.45
N TYR A 231 -3.78 -18.08 -7.58
CA TYR A 231 -4.94 -18.68 -6.90
C TYR A 231 -5.70 -17.66 -6.05
N ARG A 232 -4.98 -16.85 -5.25
CA ARG A 232 -5.57 -15.85 -4.35
C ARG A 232 -6.18 -14.67 -5.11
N LEU A 233 -5.64 -14.32 -6.26
CA LEU A 233 -6.17 -13.27 -7.12
C LEU A 233 -7.61 -13.56 -7.56
N ASN A 234 -7.92 -14.83 -7.85
CA ASN A 234 -9.28 -15.27 -8.18
C ASN A 234 -10.25 -15.20 -6.99
N LYS A 235 -9.76 -14.98 -5.77
CA LYS A 235 -10.56 -14.78 -4.55
C LYS A 235 -10.63 -13.33 -4.09
N LEU A 236 -9.87 -12.43 -4.72
CA LEU A 236 -9.70 -11.05 -4.26
C LEU A 236 -11.02 -10.29 -4.14
N GLU A 237 -11.94 -10.49 -5.08
CA GLU A 237 -13.26 -9.87 -5.05
C GLU A 237 -14.05 -10.27 -3.81
N SER A 238 -14.09 -11.57 -3.47
CA SER A 238 -14.78 -12.05 -2.28
C SER A 238 -14.13 -11.58 -0.98
N VAL A 239 -12.79 -11.48 -0.96
CA VAL A 239 -12.03 -10.91 0.17
C VAL A 239 -12.39 -9.43 0.36
N THR A 240 -12.42 -8.67 -0.73
CA THR A 240 -12.77 -7.24 -0.71
C THR A 240 -14.21 -7.03 -0.26
N SER A 241 -15.18 -7.77 -0.83
CA SER A 241 -16.59 -7.66 -0.47
C SER A 241 -16.84 -7.94 1.01
N LYS A 242 -16.16 -8.96 1.58
CA LYS A 242 -16.31 -9.25 3.02
C LYS A 242 -15.66 -8.17 3.90
N ARG A 243 -14.54 -7.58 3.49
CA ARG A 243 -13.93 -6.46 4.21
C ARG A 243 -14.80 -5.20 4.16
N GLN A 244 -15.41 -4.91 3.01
CA GLN A 244 -16.38 -3.81 2.87
C GLN A 244 -17.62 -4.02 3.73
N HIS A 245 -18.16 -5.23 3.75
CA HIS A 245 -19.26 -5.57 4.64
C HIS A 245 -18.89 -5.37 6.12
N ASN A 246 -17.72 -5.84 6.54
CA ASN A 246 -17.23 -5.64 7.90
C ASN A 246 -17.04 -4.15 8.24
N ALA A 247 -16.54 -3.35 7.29
CA ALA A 247 -16.38 -1.90 7.46
C ALA A 247 -17.74 -1.20 7.60
N SER A 248 -18.73 -1.56 6.77
CA SER A 248 -20.10 -1.03 6.87
C SER A 248 -20.72 -1.31 8.24
N LEU A 249 -20.53 -2.52 8.78
CA LEU A 249 -21.01 -2.84 10.13
C LEU A 249 -20.32 -1.97 11.21
N TYR A 250 -19.04 -1.74 11.11
CA TYR A 250 -18.35 -0.80 12.02
C TYR A 250 -18.90 0.62 11.89
N ASP A 251 -19.13 1.10 10.66
CA ASP A 251 -19.65 2.45 10.40
C ASP A 251 -21.07 2.64 10.98
N GLU A 252 -21.88 1.57 11.06
CA GLU A 252 -23.21 1.56 11.65
C GLU A 252 -23.18 1.47 13.19
N LEU A 253 -22.23 0.72 13.75
CA LEU A 253 -22.22 0.33 15.16
C LEU A 253 -21.36 1.21 16.06
N LEU A 254 -20.29 1.84 15.51
CA LEU A 254 -19.42 2.70 16.27
C LEU A 254 -20.07 4.04 16.57
N ASP A 255 -19.97 4.49 17.81
CA ASP A 255 -20.48 5.77 18.25
C ASP A 255 -19.60 6.90 17.69
N ARG A 256 -20.18 7.71 16.81
CA ARG A 256 -19.52 8.81 16.10
C ARG A 256 -19.12 9.97 17.02
N GLU A 257 -19.65 10.03 18.22
CA GLU A 257 -19.24 11.00 19.23
C GLU A 257 -17.81 10.78 19.70
N TYR A 258 -17.40 9.50 19.81
CA TYR A 258 -16.07 9.14 20.31
C TYR A 258 -15.10 8.68 19.21
N CYS A 259 -15.64 8.15 18.11
CA CYS A 259 -14.86 7.53 17.05
C CYS A 259 -15.01 8.28 15.73
N PHE A 260 -13.97 8.99 15.32
CA PHE A 260 -13.92 9.52 13.97
C PHE A 260 -13.50 8.44 12.98
N THR A 261 -14.26 8.29 11.89
CA THR A 261 -13.92 7.56 10.67
C THR A 261 -14.13 8.47 9.46
N PRO A 262 -13.32 8.35 8.39
CA PRO A 262 -13.51 9.16 7.20
C PRO A 262 -14.88 8.93 6.57
N GLU A 263 -15.56 9.99 6.17
CA GLU A 263 -16.81 9.88 5.43
C GLU A 263 -16.62 9.14 4.11
N PRO A 264 -17.64 8.39 3.67
CA PRO A 264 -17.63 7.78 2.35
C PRO A 264 -17.48 8.84 1.26
N ASP A 265 -16.62 8.58 0.28
CA ASP A 265 -16.47 9.40 -0.92
C ASP A 265 -16.96 8.56 -2.11
N SER A 266 -17.94 9.07 -2.84
CA SER A 266 -18.53 8.36 -3.99
C SER A 266 -17.55 8.11 -5.15
N LYS A 267 -16.43 8.83 -5.18
CA LYS A 267 -15.34 8.62 -6.13
C LYS A 267 -14.45 7.45 -5.77
N ILE A 268 -14.49 6.97 -4.50
CA ILE A 268 -13.52 6.01 -3.97
C ILE A 268 -14.19 4.67 -3.67
N PHE A 269 -13.77 3.62 -4.38
CA PHE A 269 -14.03 2.24 -4.00
C PHE A 269 -12.88 1.76 -3.10
N ASN A 270 -13.13 1.70 -1.79
CA ASN A 270 -12.13 1.32 -0.78
C ASN A 270 -12.13 -0.20 -0.54
N THR A 271 -10.95 -0.82 -0.52
CA THR A 271 -10.79 -2.26 -0.26
C THR A 271 -10.50 -2.60 1.20
N TYR A 272 -10.45 -1.59 2.08
CA TYR A 272 -10.26 -1.73 3.52
C TYR A 272 -9.14 -2.72 3.90
N HIS A 273 -7.91 -2.40 3.48
CA HIS A 273 -6.73 -3.11 3.97
C HIS A 273 -6.65 -3.05 5.50
N THR A 274 -6.91 -1.88 6.06
CA THR A 274 -7.13 -1.65 7.48
C THR A 274 -8.40 -0.81 7.69
N TYR A 275 -9.06 -1.00 8.83
CA TYR A 275 -10.13 -0.12 9.28
C TYR A 275 -9.61 0.70 10.45
N VAL A 276 -9.43 2.00 10.24
CA VAL A 276 -8.78 2.89 11.19
C VAL A 276 -9.79 3.87 11.76
N ILE A 277 -9.89 3.91 13.09
CA ILE A 277 -10.61 4.94 13.84
C ILE A 277 -9.63 5.94 14.43
N GLN A 278 -10.09 7.18 14.67
CA GLN A 278 -9.35 8.17 15.44
C GLN A 278 -10.12 8.47 16.73
N VAL A 279 -9.44 8.36 17.88
CA VAL A 279 -10.04 8.51 19.19
C VAL A 279 -9.16 9.33 20.12
N SER A 280 -9.74 9.99 21.11
CA SER A 280 -9.01 10.88 22.04
C SER A 280 -8.07 10.13 22.99
N ASN A 281 -8.48 8.95 23.48
CA ASN A 281 -7.69 8.11 24.42
C ASN A 281 -7.30 6.78 23.75
N ARG A 282 -6.53 6.86 22.65
CA ARG A 282 -6.10 5.72 21.86
C ARG A 282 -5.37 4.64 22.65
N ASP A 283 -4.40 5.02 23.48
CA ASP A 283 -3.59 4.06 24.23
C ASP A 283 -4.39 3.39 25.36
N GLY A 284 -5.32 4.11 26.00
CA GLY A 284 -6.28 3.56 26.95
C GLY A 284 -7.19 2.54 26.28
N LEU A 285 -7.78 2.90 25.14
CA LEU A 285 -8.62 1.99 24.37
C LEU A 285 -7.86 0.75 23.89
N GLN A 286 -6.64 0.91 23.41
CA GLN A 286 -5.81 -0.21 22.97
C GLN A 286 -5.57 -1.23 24.09
N ARG A 287 -5.22 -0.77 25.30
CA ARG A 287 -5.05 -1.65 26.48
C ARG A 287 -6.36 -2.35 26.83
N TYR A 288 -7.45 -1.59 26.90
CA TYR A 288 -8.78 -2.11 27.24
C TYR A 288 -9.25 -3.23 26.29
N LEU A 289 -9.01 -3.04 24.98
CA LEU A 289 -9.31 -4.05 23.95
C LEU A 289 -8.40 -5.28 24.09
N THR A 290 -7.10 -5.07 24.29
CA THR A 290 -6.12 -6.16 24.45
C THR A 290 -6.46 -7.05 25.65
N GLU A 291 -6.85 -6.49 26.81
CA GLU A 291 -7.27 -7.22 28.00
C GLU A 291 -8.50 -8.10 27.74
N ARG A 292 -9.30 -7.76 26.71
CA ARG A 292 -10.49 -8.51 26.29
C ARG A 292 -10.24 -9.42 25.08
N GLY A 293 -8.97 -9.64 24.72
CA GLY A 293 -8.58 -10.53 23.63
C GLY A 293 -8.81 -9.95 22.23
N ILE A 294 -9.07 -8.65 22.11
CA ILE A 294 -9.26 -7.96 20.82
C ILE A 294 -7.91 -7.37 20.39
N GLY A 295 -7.33 -7.94 19.31
CA GLY A 295 -6.06 -7.49 18.73
C GLY A 295 -6.26 -6.22 17.91
N THR A 296 -5.44 -5.20 18.14
CA THR A 296 -5.41 -3.94 17.40
C THR A 296 -4.01 -3.57 16.98
N ALA A 297 -3.86 -2.63 16.06
CA ALA A 297 -2.56 -2.11 15.61
C ALA A 297 -2.61 -0.60 15.38
N ILE A 298 -1.43 0.01 15.28
CA ILE A 298 -1.31 1.44 14.99
C ILE A 298 -0.49 1.61 13.70
N HIS A 299 -1.09 2.18 12.67
CA HIS A 299 -0.45 2.40 11.38
C HIS A 299 -0.46 3.89 11.00
N TYR A 300 0.57 4.72 11.46
CA TYR A 300 1.76 4.31 12.22
C TYR A 300 1.96 5.24 13.43
N PRO A 301 2.56 4.77 14.55
CA PRO A 301 2.57 5.53 15.81
C PRO A 301 3.55 6.71 15.81
N ILE A 302 4.57 6.69 14.95
CA ILE A 302 5.58 7.75 14.84
C ILE A 302 5.64 8.18 13.37
N PRO A 303 5.31 9.44 13.06
CA PRO A 303 5.47 9.99 11.71
C PRO A 303 6.90 9.85 11.19
N ILE A 304 7.07 9.64 9.88
CA ILE A 304 8.38 9.35 9.29
C ILE A 304 9.36 10.49 9.50
N HIS A 305 8.91 11.75 9.41
CA HIS A 305 9.77 12.93 9.61
C HIS A 305 10.35 13.03 11.04
N LEU A 306 9.72 12.37 12.03
CA LEU A 306 10.18 12.30 13.41
C LEU A 306 11.01 11.04 13.71
N GLN A 307 11.19 10.15 12.75
CA GLN A 307 12.02 8.96 12.90
C GLN A 307 13.51 9.34 12.92
N PRO A 308 14.36 8.61 13.67
CA PRO A 308 15.81 8.85 13.68
C PRO A 308 16.44 8.84 12.27
N ALA A 309 15.93 8.00 11.37
CA ALA A 309 16.39 7.92 9.98
C ALA A 309 16.16 9.19 9.18
N ALA A 310 15.16 9.99 9.53
CA ALA A 310 14.81 11.24 8.85
C ALA A 310 15.53 12.48 9.41
N LYS A 311 16.39 12.33 10.42
CA LYS A 311 17.08 13.45 11.10
C LYS A 311 17.79 14.41 10.15
N ASN A 312 18.40 13.87 9.10
CA ASN A 312 19.16 14.66 8.12
C ASN A 312 18.27 15.39 7.10
N LEU A 313 16.96 15.16 7.11
CA LEU A 313 16.01 15.88 6.25
C LEU A 313 15.64 17.27 6.81
N GLY A 314 15.97 17.55 8.09
CA GLY A 314 15.81 18.86 8.70
C GLY A 314 14.42 19.18 9.24
N TYR A 315 13.49 18.23 9.17
CA TYR A 315 12.14 18.38 9.74
C TYR A 315 12.13 18.22 11.26
N LYS A 316 11.12 18.80 11.89
CA LYS A 316 10.94 18.80 13.36
C LYS A 316 9.47 18.67 13.73
N LEU A 317 9.21 18.43 14.99
CA LEU A 317 7.86 18.46 15.58
C LEU A 317 7.18 19.81 15.28
N GLY A 318 5.95 19.75 14.82
CA GLY A 318 5.11 20.89 14.43
C GLY A 318 5.11 21.19 12.92
N ASP A 319 5.99 20.56 12.12
CA ASP A 319 6.04 20.81 10.68
C ASP A 319 4.85 20.15 9.93
N PHE A 320 4.28 19.05 10.47
CA PHE A 320 3.13 18.33 9.90
C PHE A 320 2.04 18.08 10.95
N PRO A 321 1.32 19.14 11.38
CA PRO A 321 0.47 19.08 12.57
C PRO A 321 -0.71 18.09 12.44
N VAL A 322 -1.25 17.85 11.23
CA VAL A 322 -2.33 16.88 11.03
C VAL A 322 -1.80 15.46 11.20
N THR A 323 -0.71 15.11 10.51
CA THR A 323 -0.03 13.82 10.67
C THR A 323 0.35 13.54 12.12
N GLU A 324 0.94 14.52 12.80
CA GLU A 324 1.39 14.39 14.20
C GLU A 324 0.21 14.18 15.16
N SER A 325 -0.88 14.95 14.99
CA SER A 325 -2.10 14.76 15.75
C SER A 325 -2.73 13.38 15.54
N GLN A 326 -2.80 12.93 14.28
CA GLN A 326 -3.36 11.61 13.94
C GLN A 326 -2.54 10.47 14.52
N ALA A 327 -1.21 10.56 14.51
CA ALA A 327 -0.33 9.53 15.07
C ALA A 327 -0.63 9.20 16.55
N GLY A 328 -1.12 10.17 17.31
CA GLY A 328 -1.58 9.99 18.70
C GLY A 328 -3.00 9.43 18.83
N LYS A 329 -3.80 9.42 17.76
CA LYS A 329 -5.25 9.13 17.81
C LYS A 329 -5.66 7.87 17.05
N ILE A 330 -4.92 7.47 16.01
CA ILE A 330 -5.29 6.36 15.12
C ILE A 330 -5.17 5.01 15.80
N LEU A 331 -6.16 4.14 15.56
CA LEU A 331 -6.19 2.74 15.99
C LEU A 331 -6.85 1.89 14.91
N SER A 332 -6.15 0.85 14.45
CA SER A 332 -6.68 -0.11 13.49
C SER A 332 -7.42 -1.23 14.19
N LEU A 333 -8.70 -1.39 13.89
CA LEU A 333 -9.55 -2.47 14.36
C LEU A 333 -9.45 -3.70 13.44
N PRO A 334 -9.78 -4.90 13.94
CA PRO A 334 -9.81 -6.13 13.11
C PRO A 334 -10.78 -5.99 11.93
N ILE A 335 -10.34 -6.31 10.70
CA ILE A 335 -11.16 -6.13 9.48
C ILE A 335 -11.08 -7.32 8.52
N HIS A 336 -10.30 -8.38 8.80
CA HIS A 336 -10.04 -9.43 7.85
C HIS A 336 -11.30 -10.25 7.48
N GLN A 337 -11.28 -10.88 6.29
CA GLN A 337 -12.38 -11.60 5.67
C GLN A 337 -12.90 -12.83 6.44
N PHE A 338 -12.20 -13.30 7.46
CA PHE A 338 -12.60 -14.46 8.29
C PHE A 338 -13.37 -14.08 9.56
N LEU A 339 -13.64 -12.77 9.78
CA LEU A 339 -14.48 -12.31 10.87
C LEU A 339 -15.96 -12.57 10.57
N LYS A 340 -16.68 -12.95 11.60
CA LYS A 340 -18.17 -13.03 11.58
C LYS A 340 -18.73 -11.67 11.95
N ASP A 341 -19.99 -11.45 11.61
CA ASP A 341 -20.69 -10.21 11.98
C ASP A 341 -20.73 -10.05 13.52
N SER A 342 -20.94 -11.16 14.26
CA SER A 342 -20.86 -11.16 15.72
C SER A 342 -19.49 -10.76 16.30
N ASP A 343 -18.40 -11.00 15.57
CA ASP A 343 -17.06 -10.54 16.00
C ASP A 343 -16.96 -9.02 15.87
N ILE A 344 -17.50 -8.45 14.77
CA ILE A 344 -17.54 -7.00 14.54
C ILE A 344 -18.44 -6.32 15.60
N GLU A 345 -19.63 -6.86 15.85
CA GLU A 345 -20.55 -6.38 16.88
C GLU A 345 -19.89 -6.35 18.27
N ALA A 346 -19.19 -7.42 18.63
CA ALA A 346 -18.48 -7.51 19.91
C ALA A 346 -17.35 -6.46 20.02
N VAL A 347 -16.58 -6.23 18.94
CA VAL A 347 -15.54 -5.21 18.91
C VAL A 347 -16.15 -3.83 19.03
N ALA A 348 -17.15 -3.49 18.22
CA ALA A 348 -17.79 -2.16 18.25
C ALA A 348 -18.46 -1.88 19.59
N SER A 349 -19.19 -2.84 20.15
CA SER A 349 -19.78 -2.75 21.49
C SER A 349 -18.73 -2.50 22.58
N THR A 350 -17.57 -3.19 22.48
CA THR A 350 -16.47 -3.03 23.44
C THR A 350 -15.82 -1.64 23.33
N VAL A 351 -15.66 -1.13 22.11
CA VAL A 351 -15.15 0.24 21.87
C VAL A 351 -16.09 1.28 22.46
N ASN A 352 -17.39 1.20 22.14
CA ASN A 352 -18.38 2.16 22.65
C ASN A 352 -18.47 2.13 24.17
N LYS A 353 -18.41 0.91 24.77
CA LYS A 353 -18.44 0.74 26.23
C LYS A 353 -17.27 1.42 26.92
N PHE A 354 -16.05 1.36 26.37
CA PHE A 354 -14.88 2.02 26.94
C PHE A 354 -15.09 3.52 27.15
N PHE A 355 -15.70 4.19 26.21
CA PHE A 355 -15.92 5.65 26.32
C PHE A 355 -17.08 5.99 27.25
N ARG A 356 -18.19 5.23 27.23
CA ARG A 356 -19.34 5.44 28.12
C ARG A 356 -19.05 5.16 29.60
N GLU A 357 -18.09 4.28 29.90
CA GLU A 357 -17.65 4.01 31.28
C GLU A 357 -16.61 5.01 31.80
N ALA A 358 -16.04 5.83 30.92
CA ALA A 358 -15.06 6.85 31.25
C ALA A 358 -15.69 8.24 31.53
N GLU A 359 -17.01 8.41 31.22
CA GLU A 359 -17.84 9.55 31.62
C GLU A 359 -18.35 9.39 33.06
#